data_2ef0f31c7d4c312ef8eb5b8c48d281ea
#
_entry.id   2ef0f31c7d4c312ef8eb5b8c48d281ea
#
_cell.length_a   1.000
_cell.length_b   1.000
_cell.length_c   1.000
_cell.angle_alpha   90.00
_cell.angle_beta   90.00
_cell.angle_gamma   90.00
#
_symmetry.space_group_name_H-M   'P 1'
#
loop_
_entity.id
_entity.type
_entity.pdbx_description
1 polymer ?
#
loop_
_entity_poly.entity_id
_entity_poly.type
_entity_poly.pdbx_seq_one_letter_code
_entity_poly.pdbx_strand_id
1 'polypeptide(L)'
;MPGLLVSLHPGITKQYIKMLKIIKNLFLIIGLTIYFPCSIYADSLSSSSIQEVLKGPQDILPADESFIFSAFQKEDRIILTWDLKENCFLYKDKFQINILPEDILEINTMEAPILISDEYFGEVEVFYKKITKSFVTNPLTRKITVKYQGCNEKGFCYPLINKELT
;
A
#
# COMPACT_ATOMS: atom_id res chain seq x y z
N MET A 1 -85.80 -20.14 1.76
CA MET A 1 -85.30 -18.79 2.08
C MET A 1 -84.62 -18.24 0.87
N PRO A 2 -85.04 -17.13 0.27
CA PRO A 2 -84.64 -16.70 -1.06
C PRO A 2 -83.28 -16.00 -1.05
N GLY A 3 -82.50 -16.31 -2.12
CA GLY A 3 -81.20 -15.74 -2.36
C GLY A 3 -81.25 -14.24 -2.71
N LEU A 4 -80.28 -13.51 -2.15
CA LEU A 4 -80.07 -12.10 -2.34
C LEU A 4 -79.35 -11.91 -3.68
N LEU A 5 -80.12 -11.61 -4.74
CA LEU A 5 -79.58 -11.15 -6.02
C LEU A 5 -79.14 -9.69 -5.88
N VAL A 6 -77.85 -9.48 -5.72
CA VAL A 6 -77.23 -8.13 -5.77
C VAL A 6 -77.23 -7.71 -7.25
N SER A 7 -78.14 -6.82 -7.62
CA SER A 7 -78.20 -6.15 -8.93
C SER A 7 -77.02 -5.16 -9.02
N LEU A 8 -75.95 -5.55 -9.67
CA LEU A 8 -74.82 -4.69 -9.99
C LEU A 8 -75.25 -3.64 -11.04
N HIS A 9 -75.23 -2.38 -10.70
CA HIS A 9 -75.54 -1.25 -11.58
C HIS A 9 -74.64 -1.26 -12.85
N PRO A 10 -75.21 -1.13 -14.07
CA PRO A 10 -74.44 -1.25 -15.33
C PRO A 10 -73.36 -0.20 -15.52
N GLY A 11 -73.34 0.85 -14.71
CA GLY A 11 -72.30 1.89 -14.73
C GLY A 11 -70.97 1.47 -14.12
N ILE A 12 -71.00 0.57 -13.12
CA ILE A 12 -69.81 0.14 -12.36
C ILE A 12 -68.99 -0.81 -13.20
N THR A 13 -69.59 -1.67 -14.02
CA THR A 13 -68.90 -2.64 -14.88
C THR A 13 -68.11 -1.99 -15.99
N LYS A 14 -68.61 -0.90 -16.60
CA LYS A 14 -67.88 -0.16 -17.65
C LYS A 14 -66.68 0.55 -17.09
N GLN A 15 -66.76 1.07 -15.89
CA GLN A 15 -65.66 1.76 -15.24
C GLN A 15 -64.56 0.77 -14.85
N TYR A 16 -64.93 -0.41 -14.34
CA TYR A 16 -63.98 -1.49 -13.99
C TYR A 16 -63.22 -2.01 -15.24
N ILE A 17 -63.91 -2.19 -16.35
CA ILE A 17 -63.31 -2.65 -17.63
C ILE A 17 -62.29 -1.58 -18.12
N LYS A 18 -62.60 -0.30 -17.95
CA LYS A 18 -61.71 0.80 -18.37
C LYS A 18 -60.44 0.82 -17.48
N MET A 19 -60.57 0.63 -16.18
CA MET A 19 -59.43 0.52 -15.27
C MET A 19 -58.60 -0.70 -15.57
N LEU A 20 -59.17 -1.85 -15.82
CA LEU A 20 -58.43 -3.09 -16.18
C LEU A 20 -57.59 -2.90 -17.46
N LYS A 21 -58.12 -2.22 -18.48
CA LYS A 21 -57.33 -1.90 -19.67
C LYS A 21 -56.13 -0.99 -19.42
N ILE A 22 -56.30 0.00 -18.56
CA ILE A 22 -55.23 0.93 -18.17
C ILE A 22 -54.14 0.18 -17.40
N ILE A 23 -54.53 -0.70 -16.47
CA ILE A 23 -53.60 -1.48 -15.68
C ILE A 23 -52.83 -2.48 -16.59
N LYS A 24 -53.53 -3.13 -17.55
CA LYS A 24 -52.89 -4.04 -18.48
C LYS A 24 -51.87 -3.33 -19.38
N ASN A 25 -52.16 -2.12 -19.87
CA ASN A 25 -51.24 -1.32 -20.64
C ASN A 25 -50.05 -0.81 -19.82
N LEU A 26 -50.28 -0.47 -18.55
CA LEU A 26 -49.21 -0.07 -17.62
C LEU A 26 -48.24 -1.19 -17.35
N PHE A 27 -48.74 -2.42 -17.13
CA PHE A 27 -47.90 -3.61 -16.98
C PHE A 27 -47.11 -3.96 -18.24
N LEU A 28 -47.66 -3.69 -19.42
CA LEU A 28 -46.99 -3.92 -20.69
C LEU A 28 -45.83 -2.95 -20.93
N ILE A 29 -45.96 -1.69 -20.47
CA ILE A 29 -44.91 -0.70 -20.55
C ILE A 29 -43.82 -1.01 -19.52
N ILE A 30 -44.18 -1.40 -18.31
CA ILE A 30 -43.21 -1.76 -17.25
C ILE A 30 -42.47 -3.06 -17.64
N GLY A 31 -43.13 -4.04 -18.25
CA GLY A 31 -42.49 -5.25 -18.74
C GLY A 31 -41.46 -4.99 -19.85
N LEU A 32 -41.70 -3.98 -20.70
CA LEU A 32 -40.81 -3.64 -21.82
C LEU A 32 -39.53 -2.91 -21.32
N THR A 33 -39.61 -2.19 -20.22
CA THR A 33 -38.43 -1.50 -19.62
C THR A 33 -37.51 -2.45 -18.89
N ILE A 34 -37.98 -3.61 -18.41
CA ILE A 34 -37.17 -4.62 -17.72
C ILE A 34 -36.34 -5.47 -18.70
N TYR A 35 -36.77 -5.54 -19.97
CA TYR A 35 -36.07 -6.28 -21.04
C TYR A 35 -35.03 -5.44 -21.79
N PHE A 36 -34.76 -4.20 -21.38
CA PHE A 36 -33.59 -3.51 -21.90
C PHE A 36 -32.35 -4.15 -21.25
N PRO A 37 -31.56 -4.97 -21.98
CA PRO A 37 -30.31 -5.38 -21.44
C PRO A 37 -29.50 -4.10 -21.24
N CYS A 38 -29.31 -3.70 -19.99
CA CYS A 38 -28.27 -2.77 -19.63
C CYS A 38 -26.97 -3.47 -20.06
N SER A 39 -26.58 -3.27 -21.32
CA SER A 39 -25.22 -3.52 -21.75
C SER A 39 -24.38 -2.55 -20.93
N ILE A 40 -24.00 -2.99 -19.74
CA ILE A 40 -22.88 -2.42 -19.03
C ILE A 40 -21.73 -2.64 -20.00
N TYR A 41 -21.37 -1.61 -20.75
CA TYR A 41 -20.03 -1.50 -21.28
C TYR A 41 -19.16 -1.45 -20.03
N ALA A 42 -18.78 -2.61 -19.52
CA ALA A 42 -17.57 -2.77 -18.78
C ALA A 42 -16.49 -2.38 -19.80
N ASP A 43 -16.21 -1.09 -19.84
CA ASP A 43 -14.97 -0.60 -20.40
C ASP A 43 -13.92 -1.40 -19.64
N SER A 44 -13.36 -2.38 -20.29
CA SER A 44 -12.24 -3.11 -19.78
C SER A 44 -11.12 -2.08 -19.71
N LEU A 45 -11.05 -1.36 -18.59
CA LEU A 45 -9.82 -0.73 -18.17
C LEU A 45 -8.78 -1.83 -18.30
N SER A 46 -8.03 -1.78 -19.40
CA SER A 46 -7.04 -2.77 -19.69
C SER A 46 -6.14 -2.82 -18.45
N SER A 47 -5.98 -3.98 -17.87
CA SER A 47 -5.15 -4.21 -16.69
C SER A 47 -3.71 -3.68 -16.86
N SER A 48 -3.31 -3.36 -18.08
CA SER A 48 -2.07 -2.68 -18.42
C SER A 48 -2.00 -1.24 -17.91
N SER A 49 -3.10 -0.46 -17.96
CA SER A 49 -3.10 0.93 -17.49
C SER A 49 -3.08 1.05 -15.97
N ILE A 50 -3.70 0.10 -15.25
CA ILE A 50 -3.64 0.06 -13.79
C ILE A 50 -2.25 -0.40 -13.30
N GLN A 51 -1.62 -1.35 -14.01
CA GLN A 51 -0.26 -1.77 -13.69
C GLN A 51 0.78 -0.67 -13.99
N GLU A 52 0.53 0.20 -14.96
CA GLU A 52 1.42 1.32 -15.28
C GLU A 52 1.28 2.46 -14.25
N VAL A 53 0.09 2.69 -13.72
CA VAL A 53 -0.14 3.67 -12.63
C VAL A 53 0.35 3.14 -11.27
N LEU A 54 0.32 1.82 -11.06
CA LEU A 54 0.85 1.17 -9.84
C LEU A 54 2.36 0.94 -9.89
N LYS A 55 2.99 0.95 -11.07
CA LYS A 55 4.41 1.12 -11.21
C LYS A 55 4.69 2.61 -11.00
N GLY A 56 5.11 2.97 -9.79
CA GLY A 56 5.76 4.26 -9.57
C GLY A 56 6.81 4.53 -10.65
N PRO A 57 7.44 5.69 -10.69
CA PRO A 57 8.41 6.02 -11.74
C PRO A 57 9.28 4.80 -12.00
N GLN A 58 9.31 4.30 -13.23
CA GLN A 58 9.92 2.99 -13.63
C GLN A 58 11.40 2.83 -13.23
N ASP A 59 11.99 3.89 -12.69
CA ASP A 59 13.38 3.99 -12.27
C ASP A 59 13.59 3.90 -10.74
N ILE A 60 12.51 3.74 -9.92
CA ILE A 60 12.64 3.62 -8.48
C ILE A 60 12.55 2.13 -8.10
N LEU A 61 13.67 1.60 -7.64
CA LEU A 61 13.75 0.21 -7.19
C LEU A 61 13.02 0.03 -5.83
N PRO A 62 12.55 -1.17 -5.49
CA PRO A 62 12.09 -1.51 -4.15
C PRO A 62 13.16 -1.23 -3.08
N ALA A 63 12.75 -0.99 -1.85
CA ALA A 63 13.67 -0.63 -0.76
C ALA A 63 14.78 -1.67 -0.54
N ASP A 64 14.45 -2.96 -0.59
CA ASP A 64 15.42 -4.04 -0.39
C ASP A 64 16.42 -4.20 -1.56
N GLU A 65 16.08 -3.66 -2.73
CA GLU A 65 16.98 -3.60 -3.87
C GLU A 65 17.82 -2.33 -3.87
N SER A 66 17.28 -1.23 -3.33
CA SER A 66 17.96 0.07 -3.21
C SER A 66 18.98 0.09 -2.08
N PHE A 67 18.66 -0.60 -0.97
CA PHE A 67 19.46 -0.68 0.25
C PHE A 67 19.68 -2.15 0.62
N ILE A 68 20.66 -2.78 -0.01
CA ILE A 68 20.96 -4.20 0.20
C ILE A 68 21.59 -4.37 1.58
N PHE A 69 20.79 -4.85 2.53
CA PHE A 69 21.22 -5.06 3.90
C PHE A 69 21.74 -6.48 4.09
N SER A 70 22.87 -6.59 4.78
CA SER A 70 23.43 -7.87 5.23
C SER A 70 23.96 -7.76 6.65
N ALA A 71 23.87 -8.87 7.39
CA ALA A 71 24.40 -9.00 8.74
C ALA A 71 25.29 -10.24 8.81
N PHE A 72 26.45 -10.09 9.41
CA PHE A 72 27.41 -11.15 9.57
C PHE A 72 27.98 -11.13 11.00
N GLN A 73 28.03 -12.31 11.61
CA GLN A 73 28.66 -12.47 12.92
C GLN A 73 30.03 -13.14 12.76
N LYS A 74 31.03 -12.54 13.36
CA LYS A 74 32.37 -13.05 13.46
C LYS A 74 32.86 -12.99 14.91
N GLU A 75 33.02 -14.14 15.52
CA GLU A 75 33.40 -14.27 16.94
C GLU A 75 32.34 -13.52 17.83
N ASP A 76 32.79 -12.56 18.61
CA ASP A 76 31.97 -11.72 19.49
C ASP A 76 31.46 -10.44 18.81
N ARG A 77 31.72 -10.28 17.51
CA ARG A 77 31.40 -9.06 16.77
C ARG A 77 30.32 -9.28 15.74
N ILE A 78 29.34 -8.38 15.72
CA ILE A 78 28.36 -8.28 14.63
C ILE A 78 28.77 -7.16 13.68
N ILE A 79 28.69 -7.44 12.40
CA ILE A 79 28.96 -6.52 11.32
C ILE A 79 27.68 -6.40 10.49
N LEU A 80 27.16 -5.19 10.42
CA LEU A 80 26.00 -4.82 9.62
C LEU A 80 26.50 -4.03 8.42
N THR A 81 26.08 -4.42 7.23
CA THR A 81 26.49 -3.75 6.00
C THR A 81 25.26 -3.38 5.18
N TRP A 82 25.29 -2.20 4.61
CA TRP A 82 24.35 -1.73 3.60
C TRP A 82 25.13 -1.40 2.34
N ASP A 83 24.81 -2.06 1.24
CA ASP A 83 25.27 -1.70 -0.09
C ASP A 83 24.16 -0.94 -0.80
N LEU A 84 24.39 0.33 -1.10
CA LEU A 84 23.39 1.24 -1.67
C LEU A 84 23.55 1.29 -3.18
N LYS A 85 22.41 1.26 -3.88
CA LYS A 85 22.38 1.49 -5.32
C LYS A 85 22.76 2.93 -5.64
N GLU A 86 23.15 3.16 -6.89
CA GLU A 86 23.44 4.49 -7.40
C GLU A 86 22.25 5.44 -7.16
N ASN A 87 22.56 6.69 -6.84
CA ASN A 87 21.59 7.72 -6.52
C ASN A 87 20.71 7.44 -5.29
N CYS A 88 21.10 6.48 -4.42
CA CYS A 88 20.45 6.22 -3.14
C CYS A 88 21.36 6.61 -1.99
N PHE A 89 20.76 7.11 -0.92
CA PHE A 89 21.45 7.47 0.30
C PHE A 89 20.64 7.12 1.54
N LEU A 90 21.32 6.95 2.67
CA LEU A 90 20.70 6.72 3.97
C LEU A 90 21.03 7.88 4.91
N TYR A 91 20.03 8.37 5.64
CA TYR A 91 20.21 9.43 6.63
C TYR A 91 20.95 8.90 7.87
N LYS A 92 22.01 9.59 8.28
CA LYS A 92 22.78 9.25 9.49
C LYS A 92 21.89 9.21 10.73
N ASP A 93 21.05 10.21 10.92
CA ASP A 93 20.23 10.39 12.12
C ASP A 93 19.02 9.43 12.17
N LYS A 94 18.74 8.73 11.08
CA LYS A 94 17.64 7.76 11.02
C LYS A 94 18.08 6.32 11.33
N PHE A 95 19.35 6.11 11.62
CA PHE A 95 19.81 4.81 12.09
C PHE A 95 19.51 4.62 13.57
N GLN A 96 18.81 3.53 13.89
CA GLN A 96 18.56 3.06 15.24
C GLN A 96 18.91 1.59 15.33
N ILE A 97 19.79 1.21 16.22
CA ILE A 97 20.18 -0.19 16.47
C ILE A 97 19.86 -0.48 17.94
N ASN A 98 18.89 -1.36 18.17
CA ASN A 98 18.48 -1.79 19.49
C ASN A 98 18.88 -3.25 19.68
N ILE A 99 19.53 -3.53 20.81
CA ILE A 99 20.03 -4.85 21.17
C ILE A 99 19.34 -5.30 22.46
N LEU A 100 18.91 -6.55 22.52
CA LEU A 100 18.25 -7.13 23.70
C LEU A 100 19.01 -8.37 24.19
N PRO A 101 19.36 -8.48 25.50
CA PRO A 101 19.18 -7.44 26.53
C PRO A 101 19.99 -6.19 26.22
N GLU A 102 19.54 -5.06 26.77
CA GLU A 102 20.12 -3.75 26.50
C GLU A 102 21.55 -3.71 27.05
N ASP A 103 22.52 -3.64 26.13
CA ASP A 103 23.93 -3.47 26.45
C ASP A 103 24.41 -2.14 25.87
N ILE A 104 25.25 -1.45 26.63
CA ILE A 104 25.92 -0.23 26.18
C ILE A 104 27.05 -0.66 25.24
N LEU A 105 26.76 -0.68 23.96
CA LEU A 105 27.73 -1.04 22.95
C LEU A 105 28.18 0.17 22.18
N GLU A 106 29.49 0.30 22.04
CA GLU A 106 30.06 1.29 21.13
C GLU A 106 29.86 0.79 19.69
N ILE A 107 29.03 1.51 18.93
CA ILE A 107 28.78 1.21 17.52
C ILE A 107 29.79 1.96 16.67
N ASN A 108 30.73 1.24 16.10
CA ASN A 108 31.70 1.78 15.17
C ASN A 108 31.09 1.88 13.77
N THR A 109 31.14 3.05 13.15
CA THR A 109 30.80 3.29 11.75
C THR A 109 32.09 3.55 10.98
N MET A 110 32.31 2.80 9.90
CA MET A 110 33.58 2.87 9.16
C MET A 110 33.61 4.03 8.17
N GLU A 111 32.46 4.39 7.64
CA GLU A 111 32.35 5.43 6.61
C GLU A 111 32.00 6.79 7.22
N ALA A 112 32.59 7.87 6.65
CA ALA A 112 32.23 9.23 7.03
C ALA A 112 30.95 9.66 6.29
N PRO A 113 30.00 10.32 6.98
CA PRO A 113 28.85 10.89 6.34
C PRO A 113 29.22 12.13 5.51
N ILE A 114 28.36 12.48 4.56
CA ILE A 114 28.44 13.67 3.72
C ILE A 114 27.27 14.59 4.07
N LEU A 115 27.53 15.88 4.23
CA LEU A 115 26.50 16.90 4.43
C LEU A 115 25.88 17.24 3.08
N ILE A 116 24.55 17.18 3.02
CA ILE A 116 23.76 17.58 1.84
C ILE A 116 22.63 18.52 2.23
N SER A 117 22.12 19.29 1.27
CA SER A 117 20.87 20.02 1.43
C SER A 117 19.73 19.16 0.88
N ASP A 118 18.89 18.65 1.75
CA ASP A 118 17.75 17.78 1.42
C ASP A 118 16.46 18.61 1.34
N GLU A 119 15.59 18.28 0.41
CA GLU A 119 14.34 19.00 0.18
C GLU A 119 13.34 18.89 1.36
N TYR A 120 13.38 17.77 2.10
CA TYR A 120 12.42 17.48 3.18
C TYR A 120 12.96 17.87 4.57
N PHE A 121 14.27 17.72 4.78
CA PHE A 121 14.89 17.85 6.11
C PHE A 121 15.95 18.97 6.22
N GLY A 122 16.21 19.70 5.11
CA GLY A 122 17.23 20.74 5.09
C GLY A 122 18.65 20.18 5.08
N GLU A 123 19.56 20.76 5.87
CA GLU A 123 20.94 20.27 5.97
C GLU A 123 21.00 19.00 6.80
N VAL A 124 21.39 17.89 6.17
CA VAL A 124 21.46 16.56 6.79
C VAL A 124 22.74 15.83 6.42
N GLU A 125 23.19 14.98 7.32
CA GLU A 125 24.30 14.08 7.06
C GLU A 125 23.77 12.74 6.50
N VAL A 126 24.33 12.30 5.40
CA VAL A 126 23.93 11.07 4.69
C VAL A 126 25.11 10.20 4.35
N PHE A 127 24.84 8.92 4.12
CA PHE A 127 25.80 7.95 3.62
C PHE A 127 25.43 7.52 2.21
N TYR A 128 26.44 7.38 1.35
CA TYR A 128 26.33 6.84 0.01
C TYR A 128 27.12 5.55 -0.16
N LYS A 129 26.79 4.80 -1.20
CA LYS A 129 27.49 3.59 -1.68
C LYS A 129 27.45 2.45 -0.68
N LYS A 130 28.23 2.51 0.37
CA LYS A 130 28.38 1.44 1.36
C LYS A 130 28.42 2.03 2.76
N ILE A 131 27.82 1.30 3.71
CA ILE A 131 27.89 1.65 5.13
C ILE A 131 28.18 0.36 5.90
N THR A 132 29.14 0.41 6.79
CA THR A 132 29.47 -0.71 7.68
C THR A 132 29.41 -0.24 9.11
N LYS A 133 28.56 -0.87 9.90
CA LYS A 133 28.48 -0.66 11.36
C LYS A 133 28.86 -1.95 12.06
N SER A 134 29.71 -1.84 13.06
CA SER A 134 30.12 -3.00 13.84
C SER A 134 30.11 -2.73 15.34
N PHE A 135 29.78 -3.74 16.10
CA PHE A 135 29.76 -3.69 17.56
C PHE A 135 30.06 -5.09 18.14
N VAL A 136 30.56 -5.09 19.36
CA VAL A 136 30.81 -6.32 20.11
C VAL A 136 29.50 -6.77 20.73
N THR A 137 29.21 -8.07 20.69
CA THR A 137 28.02 -8.65 21.30
C THR A 137 28.32 -9.36 22.60
N ASN A 138 27.37 -9.36 23.50
CA ASN A 138 27.38 -10.21 24.67
C ASN A 138 26.84 -11.59 24.28
N PRO A 139 27.35 -12.71 24.86
CA PRO A 139 26.78 -14.06 24.67
C PRO A 139 25.28 -14.16 25.00
N LEU A 140 24.72 -13.21 25.73
CA LEU A 140 23.30 -13.12 26.06
C LEU A 140 22.48 -12.37 25.02
N THR A 141 23.09 -11.76 24.00
CA THR A 141 22.38 -11.07 22.91
C THR A 141 21.47 -12.03 22.18
N ARG A 142 20.18 -11.75 22.19
CA ARG A 142 19.17 -12.64 21.61
C ARG A 142 18.42 -12.02 20.44
N LYS A 143 18.34 -10.68 20.40
CA LYS A 143 17.59 -9.96 19.38
C LYS A 143 18.27 -8.63 19.08
N ILE A 144 18.42 -8.34 17.80
CA ILE A 144 18.91 -7.06 17.31
C ILE A 144 17.86 -6.51 16.35
N THR A 145 17.42 -5.29 16.59
CA THR A 145 16.51 -4.58 15.71
C THR A 145 17.24 -3.40 15.10
N VAL A 146 17.22 -3.31 13.78
CA VAL A 146 17.87 -2.25 13.02
C VAL A 146 16.81 -1.47 12.26
N LYS A 147 16.74 -0.15 12.49
CA LYS A 147 15.88 0.75 11.74
C LYS A 147 16.71 1.75 10.97
N TYR A 148 16.32 2.06 9.76
CA TYR A 148 16.98 3.04 8.91
C TYR A 148 16.02 3.60 7.88
N GLN A 149 16.33 4.79 7.36
CA GLN A 149 15.56 5.46 6.32
C GLN A 149 16.50 6.10 5.31
N GLY A 150 16.10 6.12 4.06
CA GLY A 150 16.83 6.76 2.99
C GLY A 150 15.94 7.18 1.85
N CYS A 151 16.53 7.85 0.89
CA CYS A 151 15.86 8.37 -0.30
C CYS A 151 16.68 8.05 -1.55
N ASN A 152 16.02 8.20 -2.69
CA ASN A 152 16.67 8.28 -3.99
C ASN A 152 16.78 9.75 -4.41
N GLU A 153 17.88 10.15 -5.01
CA GLU A 153 18.14 11.54 -5.49
C GLU A 153 17.08 12.06 -6.48
N LYS A 154 16.24 11.17 -7.03
CA LYS A 154 15.09 11.54 -7.85
C LYS A 154 13.89 12.07 -7.03
N GLY A 155 14.07 12.31 -5.74
CA GLY A 155 13.05 12.85 -4.83
C GLY A 155 12.11 11.81 -4.23
N PHE A 156 12.42 10.50 -4.33
CA PHE A 156 11.62 9.45 -3.70
C PHE A 156 12.24 9.01 -2.37
N CYS A 157 11.49 9.21 -1.28
CA CYS A 157 11.90 8.78 0.05
C CYS A 157 11.16 7.50 0.46
N TYR A 158 11.93 6.52 0.91
CA TYR A 158 11.40 5.26 1.39
C TYR A 158 10.83 5.39 2.81
N PRO A 159 9.80 4.64 3.18
CA PRO A 159 9.36 4.57 4.56
C PRO A 159 10.46 4.01 5.46
N LEU A 160 10.33 4.21 6.78
CA LEU A 160 11.27 3.65 7.74
C LEU A 160 11.33 2.11 7.60
N ILE A 161 12.52 1.60 7.31
CA ILE A 161 12.78 0.17 7.13
C ILE A 161 13.17 -0.43 8.48
N ASN A 162 12.60 -1.56 8.82
CA ASN A 162 12.89 -2.31 10.05
C ASN A 162 13.37 -3.72 9.72
N LYS A 163 14.53 -4.11 10.26
CA LYS A 163 15.08 -5.45 10.14
C LYS A 163 15.31 -6.03 11.54
N GLU A 164 14.94 -7.29 11.72
CA GLU A 164 15.17 -8.04 12.95
C GLU A 164 16.14 -9.18 12.69
N LEU A 165 17.09 -9.34 13.60
CA LEU A 165 18.10 -10.40 13.61
C LEU A 165 17.93 -11.17 14.93
N THR A 166 17.84 -12.49 14.84
CA THR A 166 17.68 -13.44 15.96
C THR A 166 18.78 -14.49 15.92
#